data_60a1bf26cf7e2d2ef643c7e86d11d2bd
#
_entry.id   60a1bf26cf7e2d2ef643c7e86d11d2bd
#
_cell.length_a   1.000
_cell.length_b   1.000
_cell.length_c   1.000
_cell.angle_alpha   90.00
_cell.angle_beta   90.00
_cell.angle_gamma   90.00
#
_symmetry.space_group_name_H-M   'P 1'
#
loop_
_entity.id
_entity.type
_entity.pdbx_description
1 polymer ?
#
loop_
_entity_poly.entity_id
_entity_poly.type
_entity_poly.pdbx_seq_one_letter_code
_entity_poly.pdbx_strand_id
1 'polypeptide(L)'
;KNNRTLEIENRNLNFQDGTFDLIMTNPPFGSTIKADEVGYYKEYELFEKNLGFTEIKDRIADDNNKNKWRASQSTEVLFLERCYKYLNEENGYLAIVVPDGILTNSSSQYVRDWLIEKFRILAVVSLPQHTFAHVKAGVKSSVLFLKKHPKKLTQQFEQTLSDVKALVREEKGLDKEQRAERMLELYKERIFKYSENYEVLMIDVENVGYDNTGKRTNQNDLHEAAQCINAHVNKLNTYENL
;
A
#
# COMPACT_ATOMS: atom_id res chain seq x y z
N LYS A 1 38.48 -4.62 -7.22
CA LYS A 1 37.20 -4.19 -7.84
C LYS A 1 36.49 -5.47 -8.26
N ASN A 2 35.37 -5.78 -7.60
CA ASN A 2 34.69 -7.06 -7.67
C ASN A 2 33.97 -7.25 -9.00
N ASN A 3 34.46 -8.12 -9.86
CA ASN A 3 33.80 -8.57 -11.11
C ASN A 3 32.42 -9.24 -10.88
N ARG A 4 32.06 -9.55 -9.63
CA ARG A 4 30.75 -10.13 -9.29
C ARG A 4 29.55 -9.21 -9.59
N THR A 5 29.69 -7.92 -9.44
CA THR A 5 28.61 -6.96 -9.71
C THR A 5 28.29 -6.89 -11.21
N LEU A 6 29.33 -6.96 -12.07
CA LEU A 6 29.16 -6.93 -13.52
C LEU A 6 28.53 -8.21 -14.10
N GLU A 7 28.76 -9.36 -13.48
CA GLU A 7 28.11 -10.62 -13.89
C GLU A 7 26.62 -10.65 -13.56
N ILE A 8 26.19 -9.95 -12.51
CA ILE A 8 24.76 -9.82 -12.15
C ILE A 8 24.06 -8.86 -13.12
N GLU A 9 24.73 -7.78 -13.53
CA GLU A 9 24.20 -6.82 -14.51
C GLU A 9 24.06 -7.42 -15.93
N ASN A 10 24.89 -8.37 -16.29
CA ASN A 10 24.82 -9.06 -17.58
C ASN A 10 23.87 -10.27 -17.63
N ARG A 11 23.35 -10.73 -16.50
CA ARG A 11 22.19 -11.59 -16.48
C ARG A 11 20.99 -10.70 -16.73
N ASN A 12 20.42 -10.78 -17.92
CA ASN A 12 19.10 -10.23 -18.26
C ASN A 12 18.04 -10.91 -17.35
N LEU A 13 18.06 -10.58 -16.07
CA LEU A 13 16.96 -10.82 -15.15
C LEU A 13 15.88 -9.82 -15.52
N ASN A 14 15.19 -10.05 -16.63
CA ASN A 14 13.95 -9.37 -16.96
C ASN A 14 12.92 -9.80 -15.92
N PHE A 15 12.93 -9.11 -14.76
CA PHE A 15 11.83 -9.22 -13.81
C PHE A 15 10.60 -8.60 -14.50
N GLN A 16 9.72 -9.46 -14.97
CA GLN A 16 8.44 -9.06 -15.53
C GLN A 16 7.46 -8.81 -14.40
N ASP A 17 6.51 -7.94 -14.64
CA ASP A 17 5.37 -7.74 -13.76
C ASP A 17 4.65 -9.08 -13.54
N GLY A 18 4.16 -9.30 -12.32
CA GLY A 18 3.46 -10.55 -11.97
C GLY A 18 4.34 -11.77 -11.71
N THR A 19 5.64 -11.62 -11.55
CA THR A 19 6.59 -12.76 -11.47
C THR A 19 6.68 -13.40 -10.07
N PHE A 20 6.47 -12.62 -8.99
CA PHE A 20 6.77 -13.08 -7.64
C PHE A 20 5.51 -13.46 -6.85
N ASP A 21 5.53 -14.62 -6.22
CA ASP A 21 4.47 -15.05 -5.29
C ASP A 21 4.61 -14.40 -3.92
N LEU A 22 5.83 -14.06 -3.52
CA LEU A 22 6.13 -13.41 -2.25
C LEU A 22 7.25 -12.37 -2.40
N ILE A 23 6.99 -11.18 -1.90
CA ILE A 23 8.01 -10.13 -1.74
C ILE A 23 8.10 -9.78 -0.25
N MET A 24 9.31 -9.77 0.28
CA MET A 24 9.61 -9.25 1.63
C MET A 24 10.66 -8.16 1.50
N THR A 25 10.37 -6.96 2.02
CA THR A 25 11.27 -5.82 1.84
C THR A 25 11.19 -4.81 2.98
N ASN A 26 12.32 -4.17 3.21
CA ASN A 26 12.43 -2.98 4.03
C ASN A 26 13.02 -1.87 3.11
N PRO A 27 12.16 -1.09 2.44
CA PRO A 27 12.63 -0.06 1.51
C PRO A 27 13.32 1.09 2.25
N PRO A 28 14.15 1.88 1.57
CA PRO A 28 14.73 3.09 2.15
C PRO A 28 13.63 4.12 2.44
N PHE A 29 13.71 4.78 3.62
CA PHE A 29 12.77 5.82 4.04
C PHE A 29 13.35 7.21 3.94
N GLY A 30 12.45 8.20 3.82
CA GLY A 30 12.77 9.62 3.96
C GLY A 30 13.41 10.27 2.75
N SER A 31 13.60 9.55 1.65
CA SER A 31 14.01 10.12 0.38
C SER A 31 12.79 10.47 -0.46
N THR A 32 12.93 11.54 -1.25
CA THR A 32 11.85 12.01 -2.15
C THR A 32 12.39 12.06 -3.57
N ILE A 33 11.63 11.49 -4.51
CA ILE A 33 11.94 11.53 -5.93
C ILE A 33 11.05 12.59 -6.58
N LYS A 34 11.65 13.51 -7.33
CA LYS A 34 10.92 14.53 -8.07
C LYS A 34 10.54 14.04 -9.46
N ALA A 35 9.36 14.45 -9.92
CA ALA A 35 8.85 14.05 -11.23
C ALA A 35 9.73 14.50 -12.40
N ASP A 36 10.39 15.66 -12.29
CA ASP A 36 11.32 16.19 -13.29
C ASP A 36 12.68 15.49 -13.32
N GLU A 37 13.04 14.80 -12.24
CA GLU A 37 14.31 14.03 -12.16
C GLU A 37 14.18 12.64 -12.79
N VAL A 38 12.95 12.12 -12.99
CA VAL A 38 12.70 10.76 -13.48
C VAL A 38 11.68 10.74 -14.61
N GLY A 39 12.09 10.31 -15.78
CA GLY A 39 11.23 10.27 -16.99
C GLY A 39 10.05 9.28 -16.87
N TYR A 40 10.12 8.32 -15.92
CA TYR A 40 9.15 7.24 -15.77
C TYR A 40 8.10 7.48 -14.69
N TYR A 41 8.00 8.69 -14.10
CA TYR A 41 7.02 8.95 -13.01
C TYR A 41 5.56 8.69 -13.45
N LYS A 42 5.26 8.82 -14.73
CA LYS A 42 3.92 8.57 -15.30
C LYS A 42 3.54 7.08 -15.32
N GLU A 43 4.48 6.19 -15.10
CA GLU A 43 4.24 4.75 -14.97
C GLU A 43 3.71 4.36 -13.58
N TYR A 44 3.75 5.30 -12.62
CA TYR A 44 3.29 5.09 -11.25
C TYR A 44 1.95 5.78 -11.00
N GLU A 45 0.94 4.99 -10.61
CA GLU A 45 -0.38 5.50 -10.21
C GLU A 45 -0.24 6.47 -9.03
N LEU A 46 0.60 6.14 -8.04
CA LEU A 46 0.79 6.95 -6.83
C LEU A 46 1.49 8.28 -7.05
N PHE A 47 2.02 8.54 -8.24
CA PHE A 47 2.41 9.90 -8.65
C PHE A 47 1.22 10.73 -9.15
N GLU A 48 0.10 10.09 -9.50
CA GLU A 48 -1.09 10.81 -9.94
C GLU A 48 -1.76 11.48 -8.73
N LYS A 49 -2.17 12.73 -8.88
CA LYS A 49 -3.06 13.41 -7.93
C LYS A 49 -4.47 12.84 -8.07
N ASN A 50 -5.26 12.98 -7.02
CA ASN A 50 -6.67 12.57 -7.04
C ASN A 50 -6.87 11.06 -7.12
N LEU A 51 -5.93 10.29 -6.56
CA LEU A 51 -6.10 8.87 -6.28
C LEU A 51 -6.82 8.69 -4.95
N GLY A 52 -7.60 7.62 -4.88
CA GLY A 52 -8.31 7.22 -3.67
C GLY A 52 -9.65 7.92 -3.47
N PHE A 53 -10.37 7.45 -2.47
CA PHE A 53 -11.73 7.89 -2.14
C PHE A 53 -11.78 9.35 -1.70
N THR A 54 -10.77 9.80 -0.98
CA THR A 54 -10.74 11.15 -0.40
C THR A 54 -10.43 12.22 -1.44
N GLU A 55 -9.62 11.88 -2.44
CA GLU A 55 -9.23 12.80 -3.52
C GLU A 55 -10.22 12.78 -4.70
N ILE A 56 -11.23 11.91 -4.70
CA ILE A 56 -12.30 11.90 -5.71
C ILE A 56 -13.01 13.27 -5.78
N LYS A 57 -13.15 13.98 -4.66
CA LYS A 57 -13.70 15.34 -4.62
C LYS A 57 -12.93 16.30 -5.53
N ASP A 58 -11.61 16.25 -5.46
CA ASP A 58 -10.74 17.13 -6.24
C ASP A 58 -10.71 16.74 -7.72
N ARG A 59 -10.84 15.46 -8.00
CA ARG A 59 -10.86 14.89 -9.36
C ARG A 59 -12.09 15.32 -10.17
N ILE A 60 -13.24 15.52 -9.50
CA ILE A 60 -14.47 15.99 -10.14
C ILE A 60 -14.43 17.52 -10.29
N ALA A 61 -13.69 18.17 -9.40
CA ALA A 61 -13.56 19.62 -9.38
C ALA A 61 -12.70 20.16 -10.54
N ASP A 62 -11.76 19.40 -11.07
CA ASP A 62 -10.80 19.82 -12.08
C ASP A 62 -10.96 19.07 -13.42
N ASP A 63 -11.98 19.41 -14.19
CA ASP A 63 -12.22 18.87 -15.54
C ASP A 63 -11.11 19.29 -16.55
N ASN A 64 -10.27 20.25 -16.19
CA ASN A 64 -9.21 20.79 -17.05
C ASN A 64 -7.80 20.24 -16.76
N ASN A 65 -7.66 19.35 -15.79
CA ASN A 65 -6.52 18.46 -15.47
C ASN A 65 -5.10 18.92 -15.90
N LYS A 66 -4.81 20.23 -15.79
CA LYS A 66 -3.49 20.79 -16.13
C LYS A 66 -2.37 20.36 -15.18
N ASN A 67 -2.71 19.76 -14.03
CA ASN A 67 -1.75 19.41 -12.98
C ASN A 67 -2.05 18.01 -12.38
N LYS A 68 -2.20 17.02 -13.27
CA LYS A 68 -2.55 15.63 -12.93
C LYS A 68 -1.52 14.95 -12.01
N TRP A 69 -0.27 15.38 -12.06
CA TRP A 69 0.84 14.69 -11.42
C TRP A 69 1.32 15.42 -10.17
N ARG A 70 1.75 14.65 -9.16
CA ARG A 70 2.46 15.18 -7.99
C ARG A 70 3.84 15.66 -8.45
N ALA A 71 4.34 16.74 -7.86
CA ALA A 71 5.68 17.24 -8.14
C ALA A 71 6.77 16.27 -7.66
N SER A 72 6.47 15.52 -6.59
CA SER A 72 7.39 14.56 -5.99
C SER A 72 6.63 13.44 -5.28
N GLN A 73 7.31 12.32 -5.05
CA GLN A 73 6.79 11.20 -4.27
C GLN A 73 7.89 10.59 -3.41
N SER A 74 7.54 10.10 -2.22
CA SER A 74 8.50 9.43 -1.35
C SER A 74 8.87 8.05 -1.86
N THR A 75 10.10 7.63 -1.60
CA THR A 75 10.64 6.35 -2.07
C THR A 75 9.83 5.16 -1.57
N GLU A 76 9.44 5.16 -0.28
CA GLU A 76 8.66 4.09 0.33
C GLU A 76 7.28 3.90 -0.35
N VAL A 77 6.64 4.98 -0.79
CA VAL A 77 5.37 4.92 -1.53
C VAL A 77 5.58 4.32 -2.92
N LEU A 78 6.65 4.69 -3.61
CA LEU A 78 6.97 4.11 -4.92
C LEU A 78 7.36 2.64 -4.82
N PHE A 79 8.01 2.22 -3.72
CA PHE A 79 8.30 0.82 -3.46
C PHE A 79 7.03 -0.02 -3.27
N LEU A 80 6.00 0.52 -2.59
CA LEU A 80 4.70 -0.15 -2.46
C LEU A 80 4.12 -0.50 -3.84
N GLU A 81 4.06 0.48 -4.75
CA GLU A 81 3.54 0.26 -6.09
C GLU A 81 4.43 -0.65 -6.93
N ARG A 82 5.75 -0.52 -6.81
CA ARG A 82 6.68 -1.42 -7.52
C ARG A 82 6.53 -2.87 -7.08
N CYS A 83 6.39 -3.11 -5.77
CA CYS A 83 6.11 -4.44 -5.24
C CYS A 83 4.77 -4.98 -5.77
N TYR A 84 3.73 -4.14 -5.79
CA TYR A 84 2.43 -4.53 -6.35
C TYR A 84 2.54 -5.00 -7.81
N LYS A 85 3.29 -4.29 -8.66
CA LYS A 85 3.49 -4.65 -10.07
C LYS A 85 4.22 -5.99 -10.22
N TYR A 86 5.23 -6.23 -9.41
CA TYR A 86 6.02 -7.46 -9.47
C TYR A 86 5.32 -8.69 -8.90
N LEU A 87 4.33 -8.51 -8.03
CA LEU A 87 3.58 -9.61 -7.42
C LEU A 87 2.67 -10.29 -8.42
N ASN A 88 2.61 -11.63 -8.32
CA ASN A 88 1.67 -12.48 -9.02
C ASN A 88 0.23 -11.94 -8.88
N GLU A 89 -0.52 -11.94 -9.99
CA GLU A 89 -1.84 -11.31 -10.05
C GLU A 89 -2.93 -12.07 -9.30
N GLU A 90 -2.73 -13.36 -9.03
CA GLU A 90 -3.75 -14.21 -8.38
C GLU A 90 -3.49 -14.43 -6.89
N ASN A 91 -2.21 -14.60 -6.50
CA ASN A 91 -1.85 -15.06 -5.15
C ASN A 91 -0.60 -14.36 -4.58
N GLY A 92 -0.26 -13.16 -5.04
CA GLY A 92 0.94 -12.46 -4.58
C GLY A 92 0.83 -11.94 -3.14
N TYR A 93 1.85 -12.20 -2.32
CA TYR A 93 1.95 -11.73 -0.93
C TYR A 93 3.07 -10.71 -0.78
N LEU A 94 2.84 -9.69 0.03
CA LEU A 94 3.81 -8.65 0.35
C LEU A 94 3.96 -8.51 1.87
N ALA A 95 5.19 -8.61 2.36
CA ALA A 95 5.56 -8.15 3.69
C ALA A 95 6.50 -6.95 3.54
N ILE A 96 6.05 -5.77 3.96
CA ILE A 96 6.78 -4.53 3.75
C ILE A 96 6.83 -3.69 5.02
N VAL A 97 8.02 -3.21 5.35
CA VAL A 97 8.21 -2.23 6.41
C VAL A 97 7.87 -0.85 5.85
N VAL A 98 7.03 -0.11 6.56
CA VAL A 98 6.63 1.25 6.19
C VAL A 98 6.76 2.19 7.38
N PRO A 99 7.08 3.49 7.16
CA PRO A 99 6.99 4.49 8.22
C PRO A 99 5.54 4.64 8.69
N ASP A 100 5.32 4.82 9.98
CA ASP A 100 3.98 5.03 10.56
C ASP A 100 3.24 6.20 9.93
N GLY A 101 3.94 7.19 9.40
CA GLY A 101 3.34 8.31 8.67
C GLY A 101 2.49 7.89 7.46
N ILE A 102 2.78 6.75 6.83
CA ILE A 102 1.92 6.17 5.78
C ILE A 102 0.55 5.80 6.35
N LEU A 103 0.52 5.26 7.57
CA LEU A 103 -0.70 4.76 8.20
C LEU A 103 -1.49 5.83 8.94
N THR A 104 -0.83 6.89 9.43
CA THR A 104 -1.41 7.86 10.37
C THR A 104 -1.60 9.26 9.81
N ASN A 105 -0.72 9.74 8.92
CA ASN A 105 -0.82 11.10 8.40
C ASN A 105 -2.00 11.28 7.46
N SER A 106 -2.74 12.38 7.59
CA SER A 106 -3.84 12.73 6.70
C SER A 106 -3.38 12.90 5.25
N SER A 107 -2.20 13.45 5.04
CA SER A 107 -1.60 13.62 3.70
C SER A 107 -1.29 12.30 2.98
N SER A 108 -1.26 11.17 3.70
CA SER A 108 -1.05 9.83 3.15
C SER A 108 -2.35 9.04 2.94
N GLN A 109 -3.52 9.67 3.09
CA GLN A 109 -4.81 8.99 2.95
C GLN A 109 -4.95 8.32 1.57
N TYR A 110 -4.53 8.97 0.50
CA TYR A 110 -4.59 8.41 -0.86
C TYR A 110 -3.78 7.11 -1.00
N VAL A 111 -2.67 6.95 -0.25
CA VAL A 111 -1.88 5.70 -0.25
C VAL A 111 -2.66 4.59 0.45
N ARG A 112 -3.33 4.89 1.56
CA ARG A 112 -4.17 3.90 2.28
C ARG A 112 -5.37 3.47 1.45
N ASP A 113 -6.01 4.42 0.77
CA ASP A 113 -7.12 4.15 -0.15
C ASP A 113 -6.65 3.24 -1.29
N TRP A 114 -5.50 3.55 -1.89
CA TRP A 114 -4.88 2.72 -2.93
C TRP A 114 -4.53 1.31 -2.42
N LEU A 115 -3.99 1.20 -1.19
CA LEU A 115 -3.69 -0.09 -0.58
C LEU A 115 -4.94 -0.96 -0.44
N ILE A 116 -6.07 -0.40 0.00
CA ILE A 116 -7.34 -1.12 0.15
C ILE A 116 -7.89 -1.58 -1.21
N GLU A 117 -7.72 -0.78 -2.27
CA GLU A 117 -8.15 -1.16 -3.62
C GLU A 117 -7.29 -2.27 -4.24
N LYS A 118 -6.01 -2.31 -3.92
CA LYS A 118 -5.04 -3.21 -4.55
C LYS A 118 -4.74 -4.46 -3.73
N PHE A 119 -4.95 -4.40 -2.42
CA PHE A 119 -4.57 -5.47 -1.48
C PHE A 119 -5.63 -5.75 -0.42
N ARG A 120 -5.74 -7.00 -0.05
CA ARG A 120 -6.28 -7.39 1.25
C ARG A 120 -5.18 -7.21 2.30
N ILE A 121 -5.46 -6.41 3.32
CA ILE A 121 -4.55 -6.24 4.46
C ILE A 121 -4.77 -7.44 5.39
N LEU A 122 -3.76 -8.27 5.59
CA LEU A 122 -3.84 -9.46 6.45
C LEU A 122 -3.48 -9.12 7.88
N ALA A 123 -2.37 -8.40 8.07
CA ALA A 123 -1.92 -7.97 9.38
C ALA A 123 -1.15 -6.65 9.33
N VAL A 124 -1.18 -5.93 10.43
CA VAL A 124 -0.35 -4.76 10.70
C VAL A 124 0.39 -4.98 12.00
N VAL A 125 1.71 -4.97 11.95
CA VAL A 125 2.59 -5.13 13.12
C VAL A 125 3.26 -3.79 13.41
N SER A 126 2.84 -3.13 14.47
CA SER A 126 3.46 -1.90 14.97
C SER A 126 4.77 -2.27 15.68
N LEU A 127 5.88 -1.67 15.26
CA LEU A 127 7.19 -1.87 15.86
C LEU A 127 7.52 -0.73 16.84
N PRO A 128 8.28 -0.96 17.90
CA PRO A 128 8.66 0.10 18.82
C PRO A 128 9.52 1.18 18.13
N GLN A 129 9.46 2.41 18.65
CA GLN A 129 10.18 3.57 18.10
C GLN A 129 11.68 3.32 17.90
N HIS A 130 12.28 2.49 18.75
CA HIS A 130 13.72 2.22 18.75
C HIS A 130 14.14 1.03 17.89
N THR A 131 13.22 0.40 17.13
CA THR A 131 13.52 -0.80 16.33
C THR A 131 14.77 -0.66 15.48
N PHE A 132 14.98 0.49 14.86
CA PHE A 132 16.12 0.78 13.99
C PHE A 132 17.17 1.70 14.62
N ALA A 133 17.15 1.87 15.94
CA ALA A 133 18.13 2.71 16.66
C ALA A 133 19.58 2.24 16.44
N HIS A 134 19.79 0.92 16.34
CA HIS A 134 21.11 0.31 16.08
C HIS A 134 21.74 0.72 14.74
N VAL A 135 20.91 1.14 13.76
CA VAL A 135 21.35 1.70 12.46
C VAL A 135 21.16 3.21 12.39
N LYS A 136 20.94 3.88 13.53
CA LYS A 136 20.73 5.33 13.66
C LYS A 136 19.49 5.84 12.91
N ALA A 137 18.51 4.99 12.65
CA ALA A 137 17.22 5.37 12.11
C ALA A 137 16.17 5.44 13.23
N GLY A 138 15.64 6.64 13.48
CA GLY A 138 14.68 6.92 14.56
C GLY A 138 13.22 7.01 14.09
N VAL A 139 12.87 6.41 12.96
CA VAL A 139 11.52 6.47 12.40
C VAL A 139 10.68 5.34 12.95
N LYS A 140 9.59 5.66 13.64
CA LYS A 140 8.55 4.69 14.03
C LYS A 140 8.02 4.02 12.76
N SER A 141 7.98 2.70 12.76
CA SER A 141 7.64 1.90 11.58
C SER A 141 6.70 0.76 11.93
N SER A 142 5.98 0.30 10.93
CA SER A 142 5.13 -0.88 11.01
C SER A 142 5.45 -1.85 9.88
N VAL A 143 5.15 -3.14 10.08
CA VAL A 143 5.20 -4.13 9.01
C VAL A 143 3.78 -4.40 8.52
N LEU A 144 3.54 -4.23 7.23
CA LEU A 144 2.29 -4.60 6.58
C LEU A 144 2.42 -5.99 5.96
N PHE A 145 1.44 -6.84 6.23
CA PHE A 145 1.27 -8.12 5.56
C PHE A 145 0.04 -8.03 4.66
N LEU A 146 0.26 -8.14 3.36
CA LEU A 146 -0.70 -7.84 2.32
C LEU A 146 -0.83 -9.02 1.36
N LYS A 147 -2.03 -9.29 0.87
CA LYS A 147 -2.29 -10.22 -0.25
C LYS A 147 -2.84 -9.41 -1.41
N LYS A 148 -2.22 -9.51 -2.57
CA LYS A 148 -2.67 -8.82 -3.78
C LYS A 148 -4.09 -9.28 -4.13
N HIS A 149 -4.98 -8.35 -4.42
CA HIS A 149 -6.30 -8.69 -4.91
C HIS A 149 -6.21 -9.35 -6.29
N PRO A 150 -7.00 -10.40 -6.55
CA PRO A 150 -7.11 -10.97 -7.88
C PRO A 150 -7.55 -9.92 -8.89
N LYS A 151 -7.05 -10.00 -10.11
CA LYS A 151 -7.36 -9.05 -11.20
C LYS A 151 -8.87 -8.82 -11.39
N LYS A 152 -9.66 -9.87 -11.26
CA LYS A 152 -11.12 -9.77 -11.33
C LYS A 152 -11.71 -8.81 -10.31
N LEU A 153 -11.22 -8.83 -9.06
CA LEU A 153 -11.70 -7.94 -8.00
C LEU A 153 -11.27 -6.49 -8.25
N THR A 154 -10.03 -6.27 -8.67
CA THR A 154 -9.55 -4.93 -9.04
C THR A 154 -10.37 -4.33 -10.18
N GLN A 155 -10.70 -5.12 -11.20
CA GLN A 155 -11.59 -4.70 -12.29
C GLN A 155 -13.01 -4.38 -11.81
N GLN A 156 -13.54 -5.13 -10.82
CA GLN A 156 -14.82 -4.82 -10.21
C GLN A 156 -14.81 -3.48 -9.46
N PHE A 157 -13.72 -3.12 -8.80
CA PHE A 157 -13.59 -1.81 -8.17
C PHE A 157 -13.57 -0.68 -9.21
N GLU A 158 -12.82 -0.84 -10.29
CA GLU A 158 -12.76 0.12 -11.39
C GLU A 158 -14.14 0.29 -12.06
N GLN A 159 -14.85 -0.82 -12.31
CA GLN A 159 -16.21 -0.79 -12.87
C GLN A 159 -17.18 -0.11 -11.90
N THR A 160 -17.13 -0.45 -10.61
CA THR A 160 -17.97 0.17 -9.59
C THR A 160 -17.78 1.69 -9.55
N LEU A 161 -16.53 2.17 -9.65
CA LEU A 161 -16.26 3.61 -9.73
C LEU A 161 -16.85 4.25 -10.98
N SER A 162 -16.76 3.57 -12.12
CA SER A 162 -17.37 4.02 -13.38
C SER A 162 -18.90 4.13 -13.28
N ASP A 163 -19.54 3.09 -12.71
CA ASP A 163 -21.00 3.02 -12.54
C ASP A 163 -21.50 4.11 -11.59
N VAL A 164 -20.81 4.33 -10.48
CA VAL A 164 -21.15 5.40 -9.53
C VAL A 164 -21.02 6.78 -10.17
N LYS A 165 -19.99 7.00 -10.98
CA LYS A 165 -19.85 8.25 -11.76
C LYS A 165 -20.99 8.47 -12.72
N ALA A 166 -21.44 7.43 -13.42
CA ALA A 166 -22.57 7.51 -14.34
C ALA A 166 -23.87 7.86 -13.60
N LEU A 167 -24.16 7.16 -12.49
CA LEU A 167 -25.35 7.40 -11.68
C LEU A 167 -25.43 8.84 -11.16
N VAL A 168 -24.35 9.35 -10.56
CA VAL A 168 -24.35 10.70 -9.98
C VAL A 168 -24.42 11.80 -11.06
N ARG A 169 -23.97 11.52 -12.30
CA ARG A 169 -24.14 12.45 -13.43
C ARG A 169 -25.61 12.64 -13.81
N GLU A 170 -26.43 11.61 -13.66
CA GLU A 170 -27.87 11.66 -13.97
C GLU A 170 -28.69 12.31 -12.85
N GLU A 171 -28.18 12.39 -11.63
CA GLU A 171 -28.85 13.07 -10.52
C GLU A 171 -28.88 14.60 -10.78
N LYS A 172 -30.13 15.14 -10.85
CA LYS A 172 -30.34 16.59 -11.07
C LYS A 172 -30.34 17.37 -9.77
N GLY A 173 -29.90 18.62 -9.81
CA GLY A 173 -30.00 19.54 -8.68
C GLY A 173 -28.82 19.50 -7.71
N LEU A 174 -27.84 18.63 -7.93
CA LEU A 174 -26.63 18.60 -7.13
C LEU A 174 -25.59 19.60 -7.66
N ASP A 175 -25.04 20.41 -6.77
CA ASP A 175 -23.83 21.18 -7.05
C ASP A 175 -22.60 20.26 -7.12
N LYS A 176 -21.43 20.86 -7.38
CA LYS A 176 -20.17 20.13 -7.57
C LYS A 176 -19.72 19.38 -6.31
N GLU A 177 -19.86 20.00 -5.15
CA GLU A 177 -19.45 19.43 -3.87
C GLU A 177 -20.39 18.29 -3.45
N GLN A 178 -21.69 18.51 -3.56
CA GLN A 178 -22.71 17.50 -3.28
C GLN A 178 -22.56 16.26 -4.19
N ARG A 179 -22.22 16.46 -5.47
CA ARG A 179 -21.92 15.34 -6.40
C ARG A 179 -20.73 14.55 -5.94
N ALA A 180 -19.66 15.21 -5.50
CA ALA A 180 -18.46 14.55 -5.03
C ALA A 180 -18.72 13.75 -3.74
N GLU A 181 -19.49 14.30 -2.80
CA GLU A 181 -19.90 13.61 -1.58
C GLU A 181 -20.78 12.40 -1.89
N ARG A 182 -21.76 12.54 -2.77
CA ARG A 182 -22.64 11.46 -3.18
C ARG A 182 -21.88 10.31 -3.88
N MET A 183 -20.94 10.64 -4.72
CA MET A 183 -20.07 9.63 -5.35
C MET A 183 -19.23 8.87 -4.34
N LEU A 184 -18.63 9.59 -3.39
CA LEU A 184 -17.82 8.98 -2.33
C LEU A 184 -18.66 8.03 -1.45
N GLU A 185 -19.87 8.46 -1.07
CA GLU A 185 -20.81 7.66 -0.29
C GLU A 185 -21.18 6.36 -1.01
N LEU A 186 -21.67 6.47 -2.25
CA LEU A 186 -22.09 5.32 -3.05
C LEU A 186 -20.91 4.36 -3.36
N TYR A 187 -19.73 4.90 -3.61
CA TYR A 187 -18.56 4.08 -3.88
C TYR A 187 -18.14 3.30 -2.63
N LYS A 188 -18.07 3.97 -1.48
CA LYS A 188 -17.80 3.31 -0.20
C LYS A 188 -18.81 2.20 0.10
N GLU A 189 -20.09 2.50 0.01
CA GLU A 189 -21.16 1.54 0.25
C GLU A 189 -21.00 0.27 -0.61
N ARG A 190 -20.66 0.42 -1.88
CA ARG A 190 -20.50 -0.70 -2.81
C ARG A 190 -19.23 -1.49 -2.58
N ILE A 191 -18.13 -0.82 -2.25
CA ILE A 191 -16.85 -1.49 -1.97
C ILE A 191 -16.90 -2.24 -0.64
N PHE A 192 -17.53 -1.69 0.39
CA PHE A 192 -17.66 -2.38 1.67
C PHE A 192 -18.40 -3.71 1.58
N LYS A 193 -19.25 -3.92 0.58
CA LYS A 193 -19.85 -5.24 0.31
C LYS A 193 -18.83 -6.33 -0.01
N TYR A 194 -17.66 -5.97 -0.52
CA TYR A 194 -16.57 -6.92 -0.78
C TYR A 194 -15.70 -7.19 0.45
N SER A 195 -15.91 -6.43 1.54
CA SER A 195 -15.14 -6.53 2.77
C SER A 195 -15.95 -6.98 3.99
N GLU A 196 -17.19 -7.45 3.80
CA GLU A 196 -18.16 -7.75 4.89
C GLU A 196 -17.71 -8.79 5.93
N ASN A 197 -16.60 -9.50 5.73
CA ASN A 197 -16.01 -10.40 6.72
C ASN A 197 -14.49 -10.27 6.78
N TYR A 198 -14.01 -9.04 6.63
CA TYR A 198 -12.59 -8.77 6.51
C TYR A 198 -11.97 -8.47 7.88
N GLU A 199 -11.29 -9.46 8.44
CA GLU A 199 -10.52 -9.31 9.67
C GLU A 199 -9.08 -8.88 9.35
N VAL A 200 -8.59 -7.85 10.02
CA VAL A 200 -7.18 -7.44 10.00
C VAL A 200 -6.57 -7.72 11.37
N LEU A 201 -5.51 -8.50 11.41
CA LEU A 201 -4.77 -8.74 12.64
C LEU A 201 -3.91 -7.51 12.99
N MET A 202 -4.11 -6.94 14.17
CA MET A 202 -3.32 -5.82 14.68
C MET A 202 -2.44 -6.31 15.83
N ILE A 203 -1.12 -6.15 15.68
CA ILE A 203 -0.14 -6.54 16.70
C ILE A 203 0.69 -5.32 17.07
N ASP A 204 0.83 -5.06 18.36
CA ASP A 204 1.78 -4.09 18.89
C ASP A 204 2.95 -4.83 19.54
N VAL A 205 4.16 -4.64 19.02
CA VAL A 205 5.39 -5.27 19.48
C VAL A 205 6.13 -4.30 20.38
N GLU A 206 6.46 -4.73 21.59
CA GLU A 206 7.20 -3.91 22.56
C GLU A 206 8.71 -4.14 22.49
N ASN A 207 9.13 -5.38 22.20
CA ASN A 207 10.53 -5.79 22.23
C ASN A 207 10.96 -6.44 20.92
N VAL A 208 12.09 -5.96 20.36
CA VAL A 208 12.63 -6.41 19.06
C VAL A 208 14.06 -6.94 19.16
N GLY A 209 14.50 -7.34 20.34
CA GLY A 209 15.86 -7.81 20.58
C GLY A 209 16.92 -6.69 20.71
N TYR A 210 16.48 -5.43 20.77
CA TYR A 210 17.31 -4.26 20.97
C TYR A 210 16.62 -3.27 21.91
N ASP A 211 17.40 -2.56 22.73
CA ASP A 211 16.92 -1.46 23.54
C ASP A 211 16.95 -0.12 22.78
N ASN A 212 16.49 0.95 23.43
CA ASN A 212 16.44 2.30 22.85
C ASN A 212 17.82 2.91 22.56
N THR A 213 18.91 2.30 23.05
CA THR A 213 20.30 2.69 22.75
C THR A 213 20.90 1.90 21.58
N GLY A 214 20.13 0.92 21.04
CA GLY A 214 20.58 0.01 19.99
C GLY A 214 21.41 -1.17 20.48
N LYS A 215 21.47 -1.42 21.81
CA LYS A 215 22.16 -2.55 22.41
C LYS A 215 21.24 -3.79 22.37
N ARG A 216 21.83 -4.95 22.07
CA ARG A 216 21.07 -6.23 22.05
C ARG A 216 20.52 -6.59 23.42
N THR A 217 19.28 -7.09 23.43
CA THR A 217 18.58 -7.65 24.58
C THR A 217 18.08 -9.06 24.25
N ASN A 218 17.68 -9.81 25.29
CA ASN A 218 17.07 -11.13 25.11
C ASN A 218 15.53 -11.05 24.96
N GLN A 219 14.95 -9.86 25.08
CA GLN A 219 13.52 -9.64 24.93
C GLN A 219 13.20 -9.41 23.45
N ASN A 220 12.41 -10.30 22.88
CA ASN A 220 12.04 -10.25 21.45
C ASN A 220 10.69 -10.91 21.20
N ASP A 221 9.67 -10.10 20.95
CA ASP A 221 8.28 -10.52 20.76
C ASP A 221 7.98 -10.87 19.28
N LEU A 222 8.95 -10.65 18.38
CA LEU A 222 8.75 -10.89 16.93
C LEU A 222 8.42 -12.35 16.62
N HIS A 223 8.93 -13.30 17.41
CA HIS A 223 8.63 -14.72 17.22
C HIS A 223 7.16 -15.03 17.53
N GLU A 224 6.64 -14.49 18.62
CA GLU A 224 5.24 -14.63 18.99
C GLU A 224 4.32 -13.92 17.98
N ALA A 225 4.69 -12.71 17.56
CA ALA A 225 4.00 -11.99 16.51
C ALA A 225 3.90 -12.81 15.21
N ALA A 226 5.01 -13.47 14.81
CA ALA A 226 5.02 -14.33 13.63
C ALA A 226 4.09 -15.55 13.78
N GLN A 227 4.02 -16.15 14.98
CA GLN A 227 3.08 -17.25 15.25
C GLN A 227 1.61 -16.79 15.14
N CYS A 228 1.28 -15.62 15.70
CA CYS A 228 -0.05 -15.04 15.58
C CYS A 228 -0.45 -14.76 14.13
N ILE A 229 0.46 -14.20 13.33
CA ILE A 229 0.23 -13.94 11.91
C ILE A 229 -0.03 -15.25 11.16
N ASN A 230 0.80 -16.26 11.38
CA ASN A 230 0.66 -17.55 10.72
C ASN A 230 -0.67 -18.22 11.05
N ALA A 231 -1.08 -18.21 12.32
CA ALA A 231 -2.37 -18.72 12.74
C ALA A 231 -3.53 -17.98 12.09
N HIS A 232 -3.47 -16.65 12.02
CA HIS A 232 -4.48 -15.80 11.39
C HIS A 232 -4.60 -16.06 9.89
N VAL A 233 -3.48 -16.11 9.16
CA VAL A 233 -3.47 -16.36 7.71
C VAL A 233 -4.02 -17.76 7.40
N ASN A 234 -3.67 -18.78 8.19
CA ASN A 234 -4.21 -20.12 8.03
C ASN A 234 -5.73 -20.17 8.25
N LYS A 235 -6.25 -19.44 9.26
CA LYS A 235 -7.69 -19.28 9.49
C LYS A 235 -8.37 -18.66 8.26
N LEU A 236 -7.83 -17.58 7.71
CA LEU A 236 -8.39 -16.90 6.53
C LEU A 236 -8.42 -17.83 5.30
N ASN A 237 -7.34 -18.56 5.03
CA ASN A 237 -7.28 -19.49 3.91
C ASN A 237 -8.30 -20.65 4.03
N THR A 238 -8.67 -21.04 5.24
CA THR A 238 -9.70 -22.05 5.47
C THR A 238 -11.08 -21.53 5.06
N TYR A 239 -11.38 -20.26 5.34
CA TYR A 239 -12.67 -19.64 4.94
C TYR A 239 -12.77 -19.32 3.44
N GLU A 240 -11.65 -19.05 2.76
CA GLU A 240 -11.64 -18.80 1.30
C GLU A 240 -11.86 -20.07 0.48
N ASN A 241 -11.68 -21.25 1.08
CA ASN A 241 -11.86 -22.56 0.42
C ASN A 241 -13.24 -23.21 0.71
N LEU A 242 -14.12 -22.54 1.45
CA LEU A 242 -15.50 -22.94 1.73
C LEU A 242 -16.48 -22.12 0.87
#